data_79d038aa89bf2519e57c8e0bc8542b40
#
_entry.id   79d038aa89bf2519e57c8e0bc8542b40
#
_cell.length_a   1.000
_cell.length_b   1.000
_cell.length_c   1.000
_cell.angle_alpha   90.00
_cell.angle_beta   90.00
_cell.angle_gamma   90.00
#
_symmetry.space_group_name_H-M   'P 1'
#
loop_
_entity.id
_entity.type
_entity.pdbx_description
1 polymer ?
#
loop_
_entity_poly.entity_id
_entity_poly.type
_entity_poly.pdbx_seq_one_letter_code
_entity_poly.pdbx_strand_id
1 'polypeptide(L)'
;MEETKMKLTKKIVSLLMALCLVLGLAAFGSRGSEDNTPADDTAEQKPVILTVSFGSSYNETREATIDATESALQSAYPDYEVRRAFTSQIVIDILEEREKMEIDNVEEAMERLVADGVKNVVVQPTHVIPGFEYDDVMKEISGYADKFDSMLVGAPLLTSDKDYDTMVEVLKEETAS
;
A
#
# COMPACT_ATOMS: atom_id res chain seq x y z
N MET A 1 -22.16 17.95 4.97
CA MET A 1 -22.06 16.48 4.97
C MET A 1 -20.83 15.98 4.18
N GLU A 2 -20.47 16.61 3.05
CA GLU A 2 -19.25 16.27 2.30
C GLU A 2 -17.94 16.63 3.01
N GLU A 3 -17.89 17.78 3.65
CA GLU A 3 -16.69 18.22 4.39
C GLU A 3 -16.31 17.32 5.56
N THR A 4 -17.32 16.76 6.23
CA THR A 4 -17.13 15.83 7.34
C THR A 4 -16.60 14.48 6.84
N LYS A 5 -17.13 13.97 5.72
CA LYS A 5 -16.64 12.75 5.07
C LYS A 5 -15.17 12.91 4.63
N MET A 6 -14.84 14.05 4.04
CA MET A 6 -13.48 14.34 3.58
C MET A 6 -12.48 14.46 4.75
N LYS A 7 -12.89 15.01 5.90
CA LYS A 7 -12.07 15.08 7.11
C LYS A 7 -11.84 13.68 7.72
N LEU A 8 -12.87 12.84 7.75
CA LEU A 8 -12.80 11.46 8.23
C LEU A 8 -11.82 10.64 7.38
N THR A 9 -11.95 10.70 6.06
CA THR A 9 -11.04 10.03 5.14
C THR A 9 -9.59 10.46 5.37
N LYS A 10 -9.33 11.77 5.50
CA LYS A 10 -7.97 12.30 5.77
C LYS A 10 -7.39 11.82 7.09
N LYS A 11 -8.19 11.69 8.15
CA LYS A 11 -7.72 11.22 9.47
C LYS A 11 -7.45 9.72 9.48
N ILE A 12 -8.33 8.91 8.88
CA ILE A 12 -8.12 7.45 8.76
C ILE A 12 -6.87 7.16 7.94
N VAL A 13 -6.68 7.88 6.84
CA VAL A 13 -5.49 7.77 6.01
C VAL A 13 -4.23 8.25 6.76
N SER A 14 -4.32 9.32 7.55
CA SER A 14 -3.22 9.79 8.39
C SER A 14 -2.86 8.77 9.47
N LEU A 15 -3.82 8.02 9.99
CA LEU A 15 -3.59 6.97 10.98
C LEU A 15 -2.92 5.74 10.36
N LEU A 16 -3.36 5.30 9.17
CA LEU A 16 -2.70 4.27 8.38
C LEU A 16 -1.23 4.63 8.12
N MET A 17 -0.95 5.91 7.84
CA MET A 17 0.41 6.41 7.62
C MET A 17 1.26 6.45 8.88
N ALA A 18 0.68 6.81 10.04
CA ALA A 18 1.43 6.84 11.30
C ALA A 18 1.86 5.42 11.74
N LEU A 19 1.08 4.40 11.42
CA LEU A 19 1.38 3.02 11.75
C LEU A 19 2.52 2.44 10.90
N CYS A 20 2.64 2.85 9.64
CA CYS A 20 3.75 2.43 8.75
C CYS A 20 5.10 3.05 9.12
N LEU A 21 5.12 4.16 9.88
CA LEU A 21 6.35 4.92 10.22
C LEU A 21 7.18 4.32 11.36
N VAL A 22 6.69 3.32 12.10
CA VAL A 22 7.37 2.83 13.32
C VAL A 22 8.36 1.69 13.06
N LEU A 23 8.37 1.07 11.88
CA LEU A 23 9.20 -0.10 11.61
C LEU A 23 10.03 0.02 10.33
N GLY A 24 11.02 0.91 10.26
CA GLY A 24 11.97 0.70 9.17
C GLY A 24 12.83 1.85 8.67
N LEU A 25 12.91 2.97 9.35
CA LEU A 25 13.84 4.05 8.98
C LEU A 25 15.05 4.13 9.92
N ALA A 26 15.84 3.06 9.96
CA ALA A 26 17.19 3.13 10.50
C ALA A 26 18.15 2.54 9.46
N ALA A 27 18.83 3.42 8.75
CA ALA A 27 20.03 3.22 7.98
C ALA A 27 19.93 3.56 6.48
N PHE A 28 19.85 4.86 6.16
CA PHE A 28 20.61 5.35 5.00
C PHE A 28 21.36 6.61 5.42
N GLY A 29 22.53 6.37 5.98
CA GLY A 29 23.53 7.41 6.28
C GLY A 29 24.24 7.83 5.00
N SER A 30 24.06 9.08 4.63
CA SER A 30 24.85 9.76 3.62
C SER A 30 26.36 9.66 3.93
N ARG A 31 27.12 9.16 2.97
CA ARG A 31 28.56 9.34 2.96
C ARG A 31 28.98 9.80 1.56
N GLY A 32 29.24 11.08 1.46
CA GLY A 32 29.82 11.68 0.26
C GLY A 32 31.18 11.10 -0.06
N SER A 33 31.41 10.83 -1.33
CA SER A 33 32.70 10.78 -1.98
C SER A 33 32.46 11.17 -3.43
N GLU A 34 33.04 12.30 -3.82
CA GLU A 34 33.18 12.68 -5.22
C GLU A 34 34.15 11.69 -5.88
N ASP A 35 33.65 10.94 -6.85
CA ASP A 35 34.50 10.30 -7.85
C ASP A 35 33.79 10.34 -9.21
N ASN A 36 34.52 10.86 -10.19
CA ASN A 36 34.11 11.01 -11.58
C ASN A 36 34.11 9.65 -12.26
N THR A 37 32.96 9.02 -12.36
CA THR A 37 32.71 7.86 -13.23
C THR A 37 31.65 8.23 -14.27
N PRO A 38 31.75 7.77 -15.54
CA PRO A 38 30.80 8.15 -16.60
C PRO A 38 29.38 7.79 -16.21
N ALA A 39 28.42 8.68 -16.51
CA ALA A 39 27.01 8.46 -16.30
C ALA A 39 26.58 7.11 -16.87
N ASP A 40 26.35 6.15 -15.98
CA ASP A 40 25.58 4.95 -16.28
C ASP A 40 24.12 5.39 -16.32
N ASP A 41 23.55 5.41 -17.51
CA ASP A 41 22.19 5.87 -17.82
C ASP A 41 21.15 4.78 -17.44
N THR A 42 21.37 4.08 -16.33
CA THR A 42 20.36 3.29 -15.65
C THR A 42 19.60 4.24 -14.73
N ALA A 43 18.52 4.81 -15.24
CA ALA A 43 17.54 5.47 -14.39
C ALA A 43 17.20 4.53 -13.23
N GLU A 44 17.67 4.87 -12.03
CA GLU A 44 17.45 4.07 -10.81
C GLU A 44 15.93 3.92 -10.63
N GLN A 45 15.45 2.70 -10.81
CA GLN A 45 14.00 2.45 -10.73
C GLN A 45 13.51 2.84 -9.34
N LYS A 46 12.44 3.62 -9.30
CA LYS A 46 11.81 4.01 -8.04
C LYS A 46 11.39 2.77 -7.26
N PRO A 47 11.54 2.75 -5.94
CA PRO A 47 10.94 1.71 -5.12
C PRO A 47 9.41 1.77 -5.24
N VAL A 48 8.76 0.62 -5.12
CA VAL A 48 7.31 0.50 -5.29
C VAL A 48 6.63 0.23 -3.96
N ILE A 49 5.50 0.88 -3.72
CA ILE A 49 4.52 0.47 -2.70
C ILE A 49 3.40 -0.26 -3.43
N LEU A 50 3.28 -1.57 -3.21
CA LEU A 50 2.16 -2.35 -3.70
C LEU A 50 1.07 -2.38 -2.64
N THR A 51 -0.03 -1.66 -2.86
CA THR A 51 -1.22 -1.76 -2.01
C THR A 51 -2.00 -3.01 -2.36
N VAL A 52 -2.34 -3.83 -1.37
CA VAL A 52 -3.13 -5.05 -1.53
C VAL A 52 -4.44 -4.89 -0.78
N SER A 53 -5.53 -4.79 -1.53
CA SER A 53 -6.89 -4.62 -1.01
C SER A 53 -7.80 -5.76 -1.45
N PHE A 54 -8.89 -6.02 -0.72
CA PHE A 54 -9.95 -6.93 -1.22
C PHE A 54 -10.51 -6.44 -2.55
N GLY A 55 -10.62 -5.14 -2.71
CA GLY A 55 -11.22 -4.49 -3.86
C GLY A 55 -12.66 -4.06 -3.62
N SER A 56 -13.16 -3.22 -4.51
CA SER A 56 -14.57 -2.82 -4.56
C SER A 56 -14.99 -2.58 -6.01
N SER A 57 -16.10 -3.20 -6.41
CA SER A 57 -16.73 -2.96 -7.70
C SER A 57 -17.67 -1.74 -7.71
N TYR A 58 -17.87 -1.08 -6.57
CA TYR A 58 -18.67 0.15 -6.46
C TYR A 58 -17.74 1.37 -6.53
N ASN A 59 -17.89 2.20 -7.57
CA ASN A 59 -17.00 3.31 -7.86
C ASN A 59 -16.91 4.31 -6.70
N GLU A 60 -18.07 4.78 -6.19
CA GLU A 60 -18.10 5.72 -5.07
C GLU A 60 -17.39 5.17 -3.82
N THR A 61 -17.56 3.86 -3.53
CA THR A 61 -16.88 3.22 -2.42
C THR A 61 -15.39 3.12 -2.66
N ARG A 62 -14.98 2.71 -3.87
CA ARG A 62 -13.57 2.57 -4.23
C ARG A 62 -12.86 3.92 -4.15
N GLU A 63 -13.44 4.96 -4.73
CA GLU A 63 -12.91 6.33 -4.69
C GLU A 63 -12.77 6.87 -3.26
N ALA A 64 -13.79 6.64 -2.43
CA ALA A 64 -13.80 7.13 -1.04
C ALA A 64 -12.86 6.36 -0.10
N THR A 65 -12.42 5.16 -0.45
CA THR A 65 -11.62 4.28 0.41
C THR A 65 -10.27 3.92 -0.21
N ILE A 66 -10.26 3.05 -1.20
CA ILE A 66 -9.03 2.50 -1.80
C ILE A 66 -8.24 3.60 -2.49
N ASP A 67 -8.85 4.33 -3.42
CA ASP A 67 -8.19 5.38 -4.18
C ASP A 67 -7.72 6.53 -3.26
N ALA A 68 -8.50 6.86 -2.23
CA ALA A 68 -8.11 7.84 -1.23
C ALA A 68 -6.90 7.39 -0.41
N THR A 69 -6.82 6.11 -0.04
CA THR A 69 -5.69 5.52 0.68
C THR A 69 -4.42 5.55 -0.18
N GLU A 70 -4.52 5.12 -1.42
CA GLU A 70 -3.40 5.11 -2.36
C GLU A 70 -2.89 6.52 -2.68
N SER A 71 -3.82 7.46 -2.88
CA SER A 71 -3.47 8.87 -3.11
C SER A 71 -2.73 9.48 -1.92
N ALA A 72 -3.11 9.09 -0.70
CA ALA A 72 -2.42 9.54 0.50
C ALA A 72 -1.03 8.91 0.64
N LEU A 73 -0.88 7.62 0.32
CA LEU A 73 0.43 6.96 0.27
C LEU A 73 1.33 7.63 -0.76
N GLN A 74 0.83 7.88 -1.99
CA GLN A 74 1.60 8.57 -3.02
C GLN A 74 2.00 9.99 -2.60
N SER A 75 1.15 10.69 -1.88
CA SER A 75 1.45 12.04 -1.38
C SER A 75 2.49 12.04 -0.25
N ALA A 76 2.48 11.02 0.59
CA ALA A 76 3.42 10.87 1.69
C ALA A 76 4.79 10.36 1.24
N TYR A 77 4.81 9.56 0.19
CA TYR A 77 6.01 8.92 -0.35
C TYR A 77 6.19 9.24 -1.84
N PRO A 78 6.49 10.51 -2.20
CA PRO A 78 6.56 10.96 -3.59
C PRO A 78 7.68 10.29 -4.40
N ASP A 79 8.68 9.76 -3.71
CA ASP A 79 9.81 9.04 -4.32
C ASP A 79 9.49 7.57 -4.63
N TYR A 80 8.35 7.07 -4.14
CA TYR A 80 7.86 5.75 -4.46
C TYR A 80 6.81 5.81 -5.57
N GLU A 81 6.68 4.73 -6.32
CA GLU A 81 5.53 4.47 -7.18
C GLU A 81 4.50 3.67 -6.40
N VAL A 82 3.25 4.10 -6.36
CA VAL A 82 2.17 3.33 -5.73
C VAL A 82 1.47 2.52 -6.80
N ARG A 83 1.45 1.20 -6.63
CA ARG A 83 0.74 0.23 -7.48
C ARG A 83 -0.34 -0.48 -6.66
N ARG A 84 -1.29 -1.08 -7.36
CA ARG A 84 -2.48 -1.73 -6.79
C ARG A 84 -2.52 -3.20 -7.14
N ALA A 85 -3.01 -4.01 -6.19
CA ALA A 85 -3.51 -5.36 -6.43
C ALA A 85 -4.80 -5.59 -5.64
N PHE A 86 -5.69 -6.43 -6.17
CA PHE A 86 -6.89 -6.89 -5.46
C PHE A 86 -6.80 -8.38 -5.15
N THR A 87 -7.36 -8.80 -4.01
CA THR A 87 -7.43 -10.22 -3.66
C THR A 87 -8.69 -10.89 -4.21
N SER A 88 -9.75 -10.12 -4.47
CA SER A 88 -11.03 -10.67 -4.95
C SER A 88 -11.08 -10.77 -6.46
N GLN A 89 -10.90 -11.97 -7.01
CA GLN A 89 -11.04 -12.21 -8.46
C GLN A 89 -12.43 -11.80 -8.98
N ILE A 90 -13.47 -12.03 -8.20
CA ILE A 90 -14.85 -11.62 -8.58
C ILE A 90 -14.95 -10.12 -8.80
N VAL A 91 -14.30 -9.32 -7.95
CA VAL A 91 -14.28 -7.86 -8.09
C VAL A 91 -13.48 -7.45 -9.32
N ILE A 92 -12.34 -8.08 -9.57
CA ILE A 92 -11.49 -7.86 -10.75
C ILE A 92 -12.30 -8.12 -12.02
N ASP A 93 -12.93 -9.30 -12.12
CA ASP A 93 -13.72 -9.70 -13.28
C ASP A 93 -14.88 -8.71 -13.57
N ILE A 94 -15.59 -8.26 -12.52
CA ILE A 94 -16.67 -7.28 -12.65
C ILE A 94 -16.14 -5.94 -13.18
N LEU A 95 -14.99 -5.48 -12.71
CA LEU A 95 -14.40 -4.22 -13.14
C LEU A 95 -13.90 -4.29 -14.58
N GLU A 96 -13.28 -5.42 -14.94
CA GLU A 96 -12.86 -5.67 -16.32
C GLU A 96 -14.05 -5.71 -17.29
N GLU A 97 -15.09 -6.48 -16.96
CA GLU A 97 -16.28 -6.62 -17.81
C GLU A 97 -17.01 -5.29 -17.98
N ARG A 98 -17.27 -4.60 -16.87
CA ARG A 98 -18.13 -3.42 -16.83
C ARG A 98 -17.42 -2.13 -17.22
N GLU A 99 -16.16 -1.95 -16.78
CA GLU A 99 -15.44 -0.68 -16.88
C GLU A 99 -14.20 -0.76 -17.78
N LYS A 100 -13.85 -1.97 -18.24
CA LYS A 100 -12.59 -2.24 -18.96
C LYS A 100 -11.37 -1.83 -18.12
N MET A 101 -11.49 -1.94 -16.82
CA MET A 101 -10.44 -1.64 -15.86
C MET A 101 -9.64 -2.91 -15.60
N GLU A 102 -8.39 -2.92 -16.03
CA GLU A 102 -7.45 -4.01 -15.75
C GLU A 102 -6.84 -3.78 -14.38
N ILE A 103 -7.06 -4.71 -13.46
CA ILE A 103 -6.48 -4.71 -12.11
C ILE A 103 -5.86 -6.08 -11.89
N ASP A 104 -4.61 -6.10 -11.52
CA ASP A 104 -3.90 -7.32 -11.21
C ASP A 104 -4.42 -7.94 -9.89
N ASN A 105 -4.48 -9.26 -9.83
CA ASN A 105 -4.49 -9.97 -8.56
C ASN A 105 -3.09 -9.95 -7.95
N VAL A 106 -2.92 -10.55 -6.75
CA VAL A 106 -1.65 -10.46 -6.01
C VAL A 106 -0.51 -11.13 -6.79
N GLU A 107 -0.75 -12.33 -7.35
CA GLU A 107 0.24 -13.06 -8.12
C GLU A 107 0.66 -12.29 -9.38
N GLU A 108 -0.29 -11.81 -10.16
CA GLU A 108 -0.07 -11.02 -11.37
C GLU A 108 0.70 -9.73 -11.07
N ALA A 109 0.36 -9.04 -9.97
CA ALA A 109 1.07 -7.84 -9.55
C ALA A 109 2.53 -8.12 -9.17
N MET A 110 2.78 -9.20 -8.43
CA MET A 110 4.14 -9.59 -8.06
C MET A 110 4.96 -10.01 -9.30
N GLU A 111 4.37 -10.77 -10.21
CA GLU A 111 5.01 -11.13 -11.49
C GLU A 111 5.34 -9.90 -12.33
N ARG A 112 4.42 -8.94 -12.40
CA ARG A 112 4.63 -7.68 -13.12
C ARG A 112 5.75 -6.87 -12.51
N LEU A 113 5.84 -6.77 -11.16
CA LEU A 113 6.95 -6.09 -10.48
C LEU A 113 8.30 -6.72 -10.82
N VAL A 114 8.37 -8.06 -10.86
CA VAL A 114 9.59 -8.78 -11.24
C VAL A 114 9.92 -8.53 -12.71
N ALA A 115 8.93 -8.59 -13.61
CA ALA A 115 9.11 -8.35 -15.04
C ALA A 115 9.59 -6.92 -15.35
N ASP A 116 9.07 -5.95 -14.59
CA ASP A 116 9.48 -4.54 -14.68
C ASP A 116 10.88 -4.29 -14.08
N GLY A 117 11.49 -5.32 -13.44
CA GLY A 117 12.81 -5.22 -12.83
C GLY A 117 12.87 -4.41 -11.54
N VAL A 118 11.71 -4.21 -10.87
CA VAL A 118 11.65 -3.53 -9.56
C VAL A 118 12.59 -4.22 -8.57
N LYS A 119 13.42 -3.43 -7.86
CA LYS A 119 14.40 -3.94 -6.91
C LYS A 119 13.91 -3.86 -5.46
N ASN A 120 13.17 -2.81 -5.15
CA ASN A 120 12.72 -2.55 -3.79
C ASN A 120 11.20 -2.42 -3.78
N VAL A 121 10.52 -3.26 -2.99
CA VAL A 121 9.07 -3.27 -2.87
C VAL A 121 8.63 -3.25 -1.41
N VAL A 122 7.61 -2.47 -1.12
CA VAL A 122 6.85 -2.50 0.12
C VAL A 122 5.45 -3.00 -0.21
N VAL A 123 5.10 -4.20 0.21
CA VAL A 123 3.73 -4.71 0.09
C VAL A 123 2.94 -4.20 1.29
N GLN A 124 1.92 -3.38 1.04
CA GLN A 124 1.05 -2.80 2.06
C GLN A 124 -0.37 -3.36 1.96
N PRO A 125 -0.70 -4.40 2.72
CA PRO A 125 -2.07 -4.85 2.85
C PRO A 125 -2.94 -3.76 3.50
N THR A 126 -4.15 -3.54 2.98
CA THR A 126 -5.11 -2.59 3.56
C THR A 126 -6.13 -3.28 4.46
N HIS A 127 -5.88 -4.52 4.84
CA HIS A 127 -6.71 -5.30 5.75
C HIS A 127 -6.78 -4.64 7.13
N VAL A 128 -7.97 -4.67 7.75
CA VAL A 128 -8.19 -4.06 9.07
C VAL A 128 -7.57 -4.90 10.18
N ILE A 129 -7.71 -6.21 10.11
CA ILE A 129 -7.20 -7.16 11.11
C ILE A 129 -6.42 -8.30 10.43
N PRO A 130 -5.50 -8.96 11.13
CA PRO A 130 -4.91 -10.21 10.66
C PRO A 130 -6.01 -11.31 10.64
N GLY A 131 -6.25 -11.87 9.48
CA GLY A 131 -7.26 -12.88 9.24
C GLY A 131 -6.90 -13.71 8.01
N PHE A 132 -7.79 -14.64 7.61
CA PHE A 132 -7.51 -15.60 6.53
C PHE A 132 -7.04 -14.93 5.22
N GLU A 133 -7.68 -13.83 4.81
CA GLU A 133 -7.25 -13.13 3.59
C GLU A 133 -5.86 -12.53 3.71
N TYR A 134 -5.52 -11.97 4.88
CA TYR A 134 -4.16 -11.51 5.13
C TYR A 134 -3.15 -12.66 5.10
N ASP A 135 -3.50 -13.78 5.72
CA ASP A 135 -2.65 -14.97 5.73
C ASP A 135 -2.46 -15.54 4.32
N ASP A 136 -3.50 -15.52 3.47
CA ASP A 136 -3.43 -15.93 2.07
C ASP A 136 -2.49 -15.00 1.28
N VAL A 137 -2.61 -13.68 1.44
CA VAL A 137 -1.69 -12.71 0.84
C VAL A 137 -0.25 -12.99 1.27
N MET A 138 -0.01 -13.19 2.58
CA MET A 138 1.34 -13.48 3.11
C MET A 138 1.93 -14.75 2.51
N LYS A 139 1.12 -15.79 2.36
CA LYS A 139 1.53 -17.04 1.73
C LYS A 139 1.90 -16.83 0.26
N GLU A 140 1.08 -16.11 -0.48
CA GLU A 140 1.25 -15.86 -1.90
C GLU A 140 2.53 -15.05 -2.19
N ILE A 141 2.72 -13.93 -1.49
CA ILE A 141 3.90 -13.08 -1.69
C ILE A 141 5.20 -13.71 -1.18
N SER A 142 5.14 -14.68 -0.26
CA SER A 142 6.34 -15.32 0.29
C SER A 142 7.22 -16.00 -0.77
N GLY A 143 6.60 -16.46 -1.87
CA GLY A 143 7.31 -17.06 -3.00
C GLY A 143 8.15 -16.09 -3.82
N TYR A 144 8.01 -14.80 -3.59
CA TYR A 144 8.69 -13.73 -4.33
C TYR A 144 9.81 -13.03 -3.57
N ALA A 145 10.03 -13.38 -2.30
CA ALA A 145 10.97 -12.68 -1.43
C ALA A 145 12.41 -12.63 -1.97
N ASP A 146 12.83 -13.65 -2.70
CA ASP A 146 14.15 -13.78 -3.33
C ASP A 146 14.26 -13.10 -4.70
N LYS A 147 13.18 -12.53 -5.22
CA LYS A 147 13.13 -11.85 -6.52
C LYS A 147 13.50 -10.36 -6.43
N PHE A 148 13.48 -9.81 -5.21
CA PHE A 148 13.75 -8.40 -4.94
C PHE A 148 15.02 -8.24 -4.09
N ASP A 149 15.71 -7.12 -4.25
CA ASP A 149 16.82 -6.76 -3.38
C ASP A 149 16.31 -6.45 -1.96
N SER A 150 15.09 -5.90 -1.86
CA SER A 150 14.38 -5.68 -0.61
C SER A 150 12.87 -5.85 -0.80
N MET A 151 12.25 -6.70 0.00
CA MET A 151 10.80 -6.81 0.12
C MET A 151 10.39 -6.63 1.58
N LEU A 152 9.63 -5.58 1.85
CA LEU A 152 9.05 -5.30 3.15
C LEU A 152 7.54 -5.51 3.09
N VAL A 153 6.94 -5.95 4.19
CA VAL A 153 5.50 -6.16 4.27
C VAL A 153 4.93 -5.41 5.46
N GLY A 154 3.93 -4.58 5.19
CA GLY A 154 3.18 -3.85 6.21
C GLY A 154 2.24 -4.77 6.99
N ALA A 155 1.97 -4.39 8.23
CA ALA A 155 0.98 -5.06 9.07
C ALA A 155 -0.45 -4.56 8.73
N PRO A 156 -1.51 -5.34 9.04
CA PRO A 156 -2.87 -4.85 9.06
C PRO A 156 -3.06 -3.67 10.03
N LEU A 157 -4.15 -2.94 9.87
CA LEU A 157 -4.41 -1.70 10.61
C LEU A 157 -4.45 -1.92 12.14
N LEU A 158 -5.04 -3.03 12.60
CA LEU A 158 -5.25 -3.35 14.01
C LEU A 158 -4.54 -4.65 14.37
N THR A 159 -3.31 -4.56 14.88
CA THR A 159 -2.48 -5.71 15.25
C THR A 159 -2.01 -5.68 16.71
N SER A 160 -2.06 -4.52 17.34
CA SER A 160 -1.63 -4.33 18.73
C SER A 160 -2.68 -3.59 19.56
N ASP A 161 -2.63 -3.72 20.88
CA ASP A 161 -3.51 -2.98 21.80
C ASP A 161 -3.42 -1.47 21.56
N LYS A 162 -2.24 -0.97 21.23
CA LYS A 162 -2.03 0.44 20.90
C LYS A 162 -2.82 0.87 19.66
N ASP A 163 -2.92 0.00 18.65
CA ASP A 163 -3.66 0.31 17.43
C ASP A 163 -5.15 0.43 17.73
N TYR A 164 -5.67 -0.49 18.57
CA TYR A 164 -7.06 -0.44 19.04
C TYR A 164 -7.34 0.83 19.84
N ASP A 165 -6.45 1.19 20.78
CA ASP A 165 -6.59 2.42 21.57
C ASP A 165 -6.61 3.66 20.67
N THR A 166 -5.69 3.73 19.70
CA THR A 166 -5.64 4.83 18.75
C THR A 166 -6.90 4.91 17.90
N MET A 167 -7.42 3.77 17.45
CA MET A 167 -8.67 3.72 16.66
C MET A 167 -9.87 4.20 17.50
N VAL A 168 -9.94 3.81 18.76
CA VAL A 168 -10.99 4.26 19.68
C VAL A 168 -10.96 5.79 19.85
N GLU A 169 -9.77 6.40 19.95
CA GLU A 169 -9.64 7.87 20.03
C GLU A 169 -10.14 8.56 18.75
N VAL A 170 -9.73 8.05 17.57
CA VAL A 170 -10.20 8.56 16.29
C VAL A 170 -11.73 8.50 16.18
N LEU A 171 -12.33 7.36 16.54
CA LEU A 171 -13.78 7.17 16.48
C LEU A 171 -14.52 8.09 17.46
N LYS A 172 -13.97 8.33 18.66
CA LYS A 172 -14.55 9.27 19.62
C LYS A 172 -14.54 10.71 19.10
N GLU A 173 -13.44 11.14 18.47
CA GLU A 173 -13.35 12.47 17.88
C GLU A 173 -14.37 12.66 16.76
N GLU A 174 -14.56 11.68 15.90
CA GLU A 174 -15.48 11.74 14.75
C GLU A 174 -16.96 11.68 15.18
N THR A 175 -17.27 11.00 16.29
CA THR A 175 -18.66 10.87 16.78
C THR A 175 -19.05 11.98 17.75
N ALA A 176 -18.12 12.81 18.22
CA ALA A 176 -18.37 13.92 19.15
C ALA A 176 -18.82 15.23 18.46
N SER A 177 -18.95 15.24 17.12
CA SER A 177 -19.29 16.40 16.30
C SER A 177 -20.76 16.51 15.93
#